data_d74564f4e57fbe724ddd9ff72025e69b
#
_entry.id   d74564f4e57fbe724ddd9ff72025e69b
#
_cell.length_a   1.000
_cell.length_b   1.000
_cell.length_c   1.000
_cell.angle_alpha   90.00
_cell.angle_beta   90.00
_cell.angle_gamma   90.00
#
_symmetry.space_group_name_H-M   'P 1'
#
loop_
_entity.id
_entity.type
_entity.pdbx_description
1 polymer ?
#
loop_
_entity_poly.entity_id
_entity_poly.type
_entity_poly.pdbx_seq_one_letter_code
_entity_poly.pdbx_strand_id
1 'polypeptide(L)'
;MIPVPLPLAFRRWMIGAALAIAALTVMTPSAGAQTVVVVNGDPVTQFDVDQRAKLIQISTQKTPTRNEVIEELVNEKLKIQLLKRFMIDGIDKDVDTAYVNMARRMRATPKDFTENLEKQGLKTETLKSRIKADLIWGQIIRGRYQSSFQFSDKDVATRLASKNRDDANVVGYDYTLRPILFVVPRGSAPAAFEARTKEAEALRGRFQNCEEGIALARGIRFVAVRPQVVKGSAELPTALRDVLTKTELGRLTAPETTQQGVEVYALCGKRQSENAPAKKEVRDEMYNEAFESHSKKFLKELRDQAMIEYR
;
A
#
# COMPACT_ATOMS: atom_id res chain seq x y z
N MET A 1 -82.98 -33.96 2.13
CA MET A 1 -82.11 -32.96 1.42
C MET A 1 -81.21 -33.74 0.50
N ILE A 2 -81.47 -33.69 -0.80
CA ILE A 2 -80.78 -34.47 -1.84
C ILE A 2 -79.67 -33.53 -2.41
N PRO A 3 -78.39 -33.93 -2.47
CA PRO A 3 -77.37 -33.08 -3.08
C PRO A 3 -77.48 -33.10 -4.62
N VAL A 4 -77.57 -31.93 -5.21
CA VAL A 4 -77.63 -31.75 -6.67
C VAL A 4 -76.21 -31.90 -7.21
N PRO A 5 -75.96 -32.79 -8.21
CA PRO A 5 -74.64 -32.91 -8.80
C PRO A 5 -74.35 -31.75 -9.77
N LEU A 6 -73.19 -31.10 -9.64
CA LEU A 6 -72.74 -30.11 -10.56
C LEU A 6 -72.44 -30.71 -11.97
N PRO A 7 -72.76 -30.01 -13.05
CA PRO A 7 -72.61 -30.55 -14.39
C PRO A 7 -71.12 -30.71 -14.78
N LEU A 8 -70.79 -31.84 -15.41
CA LEU A 8 -69.51 -32.32 -15.83
C LEU A 8 -68.73 -31.30 -16.70
N ALA A 9 -69.41 -30.34 -17.32
CA ALA A 9 -68.79 -29.28 -18.13
C ALA A 9 -67.95 -28.27 -17.30
N PHE A 10 -68.38 -28.01 -16.03
CA PHE A 10 -67.65 -27.06 -15.16
C PHE A 10 -66.32 -27.63 -14.60
N ARG A 11 -66.26 -28.96 -14.48
CA ARG A 11 -65.13 -29.70 -13.95
C ARG A 11 -63.94 -29.76 -14.98
N ARG A 12 -64.25 -29.73 -16.28
CA ARG A 12 -63.24 -29.71 -17.34
C ARG A 12 -62.62 -28.36 -17.54
N TRP A 13 -63.30 -27.27 -17.23
CA TRP A 13 -62.77 -25.90 -17.35
C TRP A 13 -61.81 -25.54 -16.23
N MET A 14 -62.05 -26.02 -15.00
CA MET A 14 -61.18 -25.81 -13.86
C MET A 14 -59.87 -26.57 -13.98
N ILE A 15 -59.81 -27.73 -14.60
CA ILE A 15 -58.58 -28.51 -14.82
C ILE A 15 -57.72 -27.86 -15.95
N GLY A 16 -58.33 -27.28 -16.96
CA GLY A 16 -57.66 -26.56 -18.02
C GLY A 16 -56.98 -25.26 -17.54
N ALA A 17 -57.60 -24.51 -16.62
CA ALA A 17 -57.08 -23.29 -16.05
C ALA A 17 -55.90 -23.55 -15.08
N ALA A 18 -55.92 -24.66 -14.34
CA ALA A 18 -54.86 -25.04 -13.43
C ALA A 18 -53.57 -25.50 -14.17
N LEU A 19 -53.71 -26.14 -15.34
CA LEU A 19 -52.58 -26.55 -16.19
C LEU A 19 -51.97 -25.39 -16.95
N ALA A 20 -52.72 -24.32 -17.30
CA ALA A 20 -52.21 -23.13 -17.94
C ALA A 20 -51.38 -22.23 -16.99
N ILE A 21 -51.72 -22.22 -15.68
CA ILE A 21 -50.97 -21.46 -14.66
C ILE A 21 -49.66 -22.16 -14.30
N ALA A 22 -49.60 -23.51 -14.38
CA ALA A 22 -48.38 -24.27 -14.09
C ALA A 22 -47.30 -24.15 -15.19
N ALA A 23 -47.68 -23.76 -16.41
CA ALA A 23 -46.75 -23.58 -17.53
C ALA A 23 -46.03 -22.20 -17.57
N LEU A 24 -46.48 -21.22 -16.75
CA LEU A 24 -45.85 -19.87 -16.69
C LEU A 24 -44.74 -19.73 -15.66
N THR A 25 -44.35 -20.76 -14.93
CA THR A 25 -43.42 -20.66 -13.81
C THR A 25 -42.00 -21.11 -14.10
N VAL A 26 -41.60 -21.30 -15.38
CA VAL A 26 -40.25 -21.75 -15.66
C VAL A 26 -39.63 -20.94 -16.81
N MET A 27 -39.40 -19.68 -16.58
CA MET A 27 -38.34 -18.93 -17.23
C MET A 27 -37.85 -17.79 -16.30
N THR A 28 -37.33 -18.16 -15.12
CA THR A 28 -36.37 -17.29 -14.50
C THR A 28 -35.11 -17.40 -15.37
N PRO A 29 -34.69 -16.33 -16.08
CA PRO A 29 -33.35 -16.34 -16.64
C PRO A 29 -32.45 -16.54 -15.44
N SER A 30 -31.73 -17.66 -15.41
CA SER A 30 -30.53 -17.74 -14.56
C SER A 30 -29.69 -16.55 -14.93
N ALA A 31 -29.64 -15.53 -14.09
CA ALA A 31 -28.70 -14.44 -14.18
C ALA A 31 -27.32 -15.05 -13.87
N GLY A 32 -26.90 -15.99 -14.69
CA GLY A 32 -25.53 -16.47 -14.75
C GLY A 32 -24.70 -15.26 -15.07
N ALA A 33 -23.83 -14.86 -14.16
CA ALA A 33 -22.92 -13.75 -14.39
C ALA A 33 -22.21 -13.99 -15.74
N GLN A 34 -22.56 -13.21 -16.77
CA GLN A 34 -21.98 -13.37 -18.10
C GLN A 34 -20.48 -13.22 -18.00
N THR A 35 -19.76 -14.31 -18.21
CA THR A 35 -18.29 -14.33 -18.21
C THR A 35 -17.80 -13.64 -19.49
N VAL A 36 -16.91 -12.69 -19.35
CA VAL A 36 -16.32 -11.90 -20.45
C VAL A 36 -14.96 -12.44 -20.83
N VAL A 37 -14.17 -12.83 -19.84
CA VAL A 37 -12.84 -13.41 -20.02
C VAL A 37 -12.55 -14.38 -18.87
N VAL A 38 -11.78 -15.43 -19.16
CA VAL A 38 -11.28 -16.38 -18.15
C VAL A 38 -9.77 -16.29 -18.12
N VAL A 39 -9.17 -16.13 -16.93
CA VAL A 39 -7.73 -15.98 -16.72
C VAL A 39 -7.22 -17.14 -15.86
N ASN A 40 -6.53 -18.10 -16.44
CA ASN A 40 -6.06 -19.32 -15.77
C ASN A 40 -7.18 -20.03 -14.98
N GLY A 41 -8.39 -20.06 -15.54
CA GLY A 41 -9.58 -20.66 -14.91
C GLY A 41 -10.41 -19.70 -14.05
N ASP A 42 -9.90 -18.54 -13.67
CA ASP A 42 -10.65 -17.53 -12.88
C ASP A 42 -11.50 -16.64 -13.82
N PRO A 43 -12.83 -16.59 -13.67
CA PRO A 43 -13.68 -15.78 -14.52
C PRO A 43 -13.60 -14.30 -14.17
N VAL A 44 -13.73 -13.46 -15.18
CA VAL A 44 -14.08 -12.03 -15.11
C VAL A 44 -15.46 -11.88 -15.70
N THR A 45 -16.36 -11.32 -14.95
CA THR A 45 -17.78 -11.19 -15.33
C THR A 45 -18.08 -9.81 -15.90
N GLN A 46 -19.24 -9.68 -16.59
CA GLN A 46 -19.74 -8.38 -17.01
C GLN A 46 -19.92 -7.42 -15.83
N PHE A 47 -20.37 -7.94 -14.69
CA PHE A 47 -20.48 -7.16 -13.45
C PHE A 47 -19.12 -6.58 -13.01
N ASP A 48 -18.05 -7.37 -13.07
CA ASP A 48 -16.70 -6.89 -12.73
C ASP A 48 -16.25 -5.77 -13.68
N VAL A 49 -16.57 -5.91 -14.98
CA VAL A 49 -16.27 -4.88 -15.99
C VAL A 49 -17.01 -3.58 -15.68
N ASP A 50 -18.31 -3.64 -15.39
CA ASP A 50 -19.12 -2.47 -15.09
C ASP A 50 -18.67 -1.78 -13.79
N GLN A 51 -18.35 -2.55 -12.76
CA GLN A 51 -17.83 -2.04 -11.50
C GLN A 51 -16.45 -1.40 -11.66
N ARG A 52 -15.56 -2.01 -12.46
CA ARG A 52 -14.23 -1.44 -12.72
C ARG A 52 -14.31 -0.18 -13.56
N ALA A 53 -15.15 -0.13 -14.58
CA ALA A 53 -15.38 1.07 -15.37
C ALA A 53 -15.83 2.25 -14.49
N LYS A 54 -16.76 1.97 -13.57
CA LYS A 54 -17.24 2.96 -12.60
C LYS A 54 -16.13 3.41 -11.65
N LEU A 55 -15.30 2.49 -11.14
CA LEU A 55 -14.16 2.83 -10.29
C LEU A 55 -13.17 3.76 -11.00
N ILE A 56 -12.85 3.47 -12.27
CA ILE A 56 -11.98 4.31 -13.09
C ILE A 56 -12.61 5.69 -13.29
N GLN A 57 -13.88 5.76 -13.64
CA GLN A 57 -14.60 7.01 -13.85
C GLN A 57 -14.60 7.90 -12.59
N ILE A 58 -14.88 7.32 -11.41
CA ILE A 58 -14.87 8.04 -10.13
C ILE A 58 -13.47 8.55 -9.80
N SER A 59 -12.43 7.74 -10.03
CA SER A 59 -11.06 8.05 -9.62
C SER A 59 -10.33 8.99 -10.59
N THR A 60 -10.65 8.93 -11.88
CA THR A 60 -9.92 9.67 -12.93
C THR A 60 -10.74 10.73 -13.63
N GLN A 61 -12.06 10.76 -13.41
CA GLN A 61 -13.04 11.59 -14.12
C GLN A 61 -13.07 11.31 -15.64
N LYS A 62 -12.53 10.18 -16.09
CA LYS A 62 -12.52 9.75 -17.49
C LYS A 62 -13.36 8.50 -17.67
N THR A 63 -14.06 8.39 -18.81
CA THR A 63 -14.78 7.17 -19.18
C THR A 63 -13.80 6.24 -19.91
N PRO A 64 -13.47 5.08 -19.32
CA PRO A 64 -12.58 4.12 -19.96
C PRO A 64 -13.32 3.38 -21.10
N THR A 65 -12.58 2.88 -22.07
CA THR A 65 -13.12 1.94 -23.05
C THR A 65 -13.32 0.56 -22.41
N ARG A 66 -14.26 -0.22 -22.96
CA ARG A 66 -14.50 -1.59 -22.49
C ARG A 66 -13.21 -2.44 -22.50
N ASN A 67 -12.42 -2.33 -23.56
CA ASN A 67 -11.18 -3.10 -23.70
C ASN A 67 -10.14 -2.72 -22.63
N GLU A 68 -9.95 -1.44 -22.34
CA GLU A 68 -9.07 -0.99 -21.28
C GLU A 68 -9.47 -1.58 -19.93
N VAL A 69 -10.77 -1.61 -19.63
CA VAL A 69 -11.30 -2.18 -18.39
C VAL A 69 -11.03 -3.69 -18.31
N ILE A 70 -11.28 -4.43 -19.40
CA ILE A 70 -11.03 -5.88 -19.46
C ILE A 70 -9.53 -6.16 -19.25
N GLU A 71 -8.65 -5.41 -19.91
CA GLU A 71 -7.20 -5.55 -19.79
C GLU A 71 -6.71 -5.27 -18.36
N GLU A 72 -7.27 -4.25 -17.68
CA GLU A 72 -6.98 -3.99 -16.26
C GLU A 72 -7.41 -5.17 -15.38
N LEU A 73 -8.60 -5.74 -15.61
CA LEU A 73 -9.10 -6.87 -14.83
C LEU A 73 -8.30 -8.14 -15.08
N VAL A 74 -7.88 -8.41 -16.31
CA VAL A 74 -6.96 -9.51 -16.63
C VAL A 74 -5.65 -9.36 -15.85
N ASN A 75 -5.06 -8.16 -15.88
CA ASN A 75 -3.83 -7.87 -15.15
C ASN A 75 -4.02 -8.01 -13.63
N GLU A 76 -5.16 -7.57 -13.09
CA GLU A 76 -5.50 -7.73 -11.69
C GLU A 76 -5.61 -9.19 -11.28
N LYS A 77 -6.30 -10.03 -12.06
CA LYS A 77 -6.40 -11.47 -11.81
C LYS A 77 -5.03 -12.13 -11.77
N LEU A 78 -4.17 -11.82 -12.74
CA LEU A 78 -2.79 -12.34 -12.79
C LEU A 78 -2.00 -11.94 -11.53
N LYS A 79 -2.08 -10.69 -11.11
CA LYS A 79 -1.42 -10.21 -9.88
C LYS A 79 -1.92 -10.92 -8.64
N ILE A 80 -3.24 -11.11 -8.49
CA ILE A 80 -3.84 -11.77 -7.33
C ILE A 80 -3.45 -13.25 -7.28
N GLN A 81 -3.35 -13.94 -8.43
CA GLN A 81 -2.93 -15.35 -8.50
C GLN A 81 -1.50 -15.56 -7.98
N LEU A 82 -0.64 -14.53 -8.01
CA LEU A 82 0.70 -14.59 -7.44
C LEU A 82 0.70 -14.80 -5.92
N LEU A 83 -0.37 -14.44 -5.23
CA LEU A 83 -0.51 -14.65 -3.78
C LEU A 83 -0.30 -16.13 -3.42
N LYS A 84 -0.92 -17.03 -4.17
CA LYS A 84 -0.75 -18.48 -3.99
C LYS A 84 0.64 -18.95 -4.38
N ARG A 85 1.18 -18.41 -5.49
CA ARG A 85 2.49 -18.83 -6.04
C ARG A 85 3.66 -18.44 -5.12
N PHE A 86 3.56 -17.29 -4.44
CA PHE A 86 4.61 -16.76 -3.58
C PHE A 86 4.29 -16.91 -2.08
N MET A 87 3.19 -17.61 -1.73
CA MET A 87 2.77 -17.88 -0.34
C MET A 87 2.78 -16.58 0.51
N ILE A 88 2.13 -15.54 0.00
CA ILE A 88 2.05 -14.25 0.69
C ILE A 88 0.91 -14.32 1.70
N ASP A 89 1.22 -14.27 2.99
CA ASP A 89 0.26 -14.29 4.07
C ASP A 89 -0.06 -12.87 4.60
N GLY A 90 -1.21 -12.72 5.24
CA GLY A 90 -1.59 -11.49 5.95
C GLY A 90 -2.02 -10.32 5.06
N ILE A 91 -2.06 -10.49 3.74
CA ILE A 91 -2.36 -9.42 2.78
C ILE A 91 -3.73 -8.76 3.02
N ASP A 92 -4.72 -9.50 3.52
CA ASP A 92 -6.07 -8.96 3.74
C ASP A 92 -6.09 -7.88 4.83
N LYS A 93 -5.24 -8.04 5.87
CA LYS A 93 -5.05 -7.01 6.90
C LYS A 93 -4.39 -5.75 6.33
N ASP A 94 -3.45 -5.91 5.40
CA ASP A 94 -2.81 -4.79 4.73
C ASP A 94 -3.79 -4.06 3.80
N VAL A 95 -4.68 -4.80 3.12
CA VAL A 95 -5.78 -4.25 2.31
C VAL A 95 -6.71 -3.39 3.18
N ASP A 96 -7.14 -3.90 4.34
CA ASP A 96 -8.01 -3.15 5.25
C ASP A 96 -7.30 -1.91 5.78
N THR A 97 -6.02 -2.02 6.12
CA THR A 97 -5.21 -0.87 6.54
C THR A 97 -5.09 0.17 5.43
N ALA A 98 -4.84 -0.25 4.21
CA ALA A 98 -4.76 0.65 3.05
C ALA A 98 -6.10 1.34 2.76
N TYR A 99 -7.21 0.60 2.87
CA TYR A 99 -8.57 1.13 2.73
C TYR A 99 -8.88 2.20 3.78
N VAL A 100 -8.59 1.92 5.05
CA VAL A 100 -8.75 2.89 6.15
C VAL A 100 -7.90 4.15 5.91
N ASN A 101 -6.66 3.99 5.47
CA ASN A 101 -5.78 5.11 5.16
C ASN A 101 -6.28 5.94 3.95
N MET A 102 -6.92 5.30 2.98
CA MET A 102 -7.56 5.99 1.86
C MET A 102 -8.74 6.84 2.33
N ALA A 103 -9.62 6.29 3.18
CA ALA A 103 -10.72 7.05 3.79
C ALA A 103 -10.22 8.27 4.56
N ARG A 104 -9.16 8.12 5.38
CA ARG A 104 -8.54 9.23 6.13
C ARG A 104 -8.01 10.34 5.21
N ARG A 105 -7.35 9.99 4.11
CA ARG A 105 -6.88 10.99 3.12
C ARG A 105 -8.02 11.78 2.50
N MET A 106 -9.20 11.16 2.38
CA MET A 106 -10.43 11.82 1.92
C MET A 106 -11.21 12.51 3.05
N ARG A 107 -10.64 12.60 4.27
CA ARG A 107 -11.24 13.19 5.46
C ARG A 107 -12.59 12.53 5.83
N ALA A 108 -12.73 11.24 5.58
CA ALA A 108 -13.92 10.45 5.87
C ALA A 108 -13.61 9.33 6.88
N THR A 109 -14.62 8.91 7.64
CA THR A 109 -14.52 7.65 8.36
C THR A 109 -14.60 6.48 7.39
N PRO A 110 -14.08 5.28 7.72
CA PRO A 110 -14.20 4.11 6.87
C PRO A 110 -15.67 3.78 6.53
N LYS A 111 -16.58 4.02 7.44
CA LYS A 111 -18.03 3.82 7.24
C LYS A 111 -18.58 4.81 6.22
N ASP A 112 -18.36 6.12 6.42
CA ASP A 112 -18.84 7.16 5.51
C ASP A 112 -18.25 6.98 4.11
N PHE A 113 -16.97 6.55 4.04
CA PHE A 113 -16.30 6.27 2.78
C PHE A 113 -16.99 5.10 2.04
N THR A 114 -17.30 4.01 2.74
CA THR A 114 -18.05 2.87 2.18
C THR A 114 -19.42 3.31 1.68
N GLU A 115 -20.21 4.00 2.52
CA GLU A 115 -21.54 4.49 2.13
C GLU A 115 -21.50 5.41 0.91
N ASN A 116 -20.47 6.26 0.80
CA ASN A 116 -20.31 7.14 -0.36
C ASN A 116 -20.00 6.37 -1.66
N LEU A 117 -19.19 5.31 -1.58
CA LEU A 117 -18.93 4.43 -2.74
C LEU A 117 -20.22 3.72 -3.17
N GLU A 118 -20.97 3.17 -2.21
CA GLU A 118 -22.22 2.45 -2.47
C GLU A 118 -23.32 3.36 -3.03
N LYS A 119 -23.44 4.60 -2.54
CA LYS A 119 -24.34 5.61 -3.12
C LYS A 119 -24.01 5.93 -4.58
N GLN A 120 -22.76 5.83 -4.95
CA GLN A 120 -22.31 5.95 -6.34
C GLN A 120 -22.44 4.63 -7.12
N GLY A 121 -22.99 3.57 -6.48
CA GLY A 121 -23.19 2.24 -7.06
C GLY A 121 -21.90 1.45 -7.28
N LEU A 122 -20.82 1.79 -6.55
CA LEU A 122 -19.56 1.06 -6.55
C LEU A 122 -19.51 0.14 -5.33
N LYS A 123 -19.28 -1.15 -5.57
CA LYS A 123 -19.05 -2.13 -4.50
C LYS A 123 -17.67 -1.95 -3.89
N THR A 124 -17.63 -1.96 -2.57
CA THR A 124 -16.36 -1.81 -1.81
C THR A 124 -15.35 -2.89 -2.16
N GLU A 125 -15.82 -4.12 -2.43
CA GLU A 125 -15.01 -5.27 -2.83
C GLU A 125 -14.21 -5.00 -4.10
N THR A 126 -14.76 -4.26 -5.06
CA THR A 126 -14.06 -3.88 -6.30
C THR A 126 -12.83 -3.01 -6.00
N LEU A 127 -12.96 -2.05 -5.10
CA LEU A 127 -11.83 -1.21 -4.68
C LEU A 127 -10.81 -2.01 -3.86
N LYS A 128 -11.28 -2.84 -2.93
CA LYS A 128 -10.41 -3.71 -2.11
C LYS A 128 -9.65 -4.73 -2.95
N SER A 129 -10.27 -5.30 -3.98
CA SER A 129 -9.61 -6.21 -4.93
C SER A 129 -8.47 -5.52 -5.67
N ARG A 130 -8.68 -4.30 -6.16
CA ARG A 130 -7.62 -3.49 -6.77
C ARG A 130 -6.48 -3.21 -5.80
N ILE A 131 -6.79 -2.75 -4.58
CA ILE A 131 -5.78 -2.51 -3.53
C ILE A 131 -4.98 -3.79 -3.26
N LYS A 132 -5.65 -4.93 -3.17
CA LYS A 132 -5.03 -6.24 -2.96
C LYS A 132 -4.02 -6.57 -4.07
N ALA A 133 -4.44 -6.45 -5.32
CA ALA A 133 -3.58 -6.68 -6.48
C ALA A 133 -2.35 -5.75 -6.48
N ASP A 134 -2.53 -4.48 -6.17
CA ASP A 134 -1.44 -3.50 -6.15
C ASP A 134 -0.45 -3.74 -5.00
N LEU A 135 -0.93 -4.15 -3.82
CA LEU A 135 -0.09 -4.52 -2.67
C LEU A 135 0.75 -5.77 -2.97
N ILE A 136 0.12 -6.84 -3.49
CA ILE A 136 0.81 -8.07 -3.90
C ILE A 136 1.87 -7.73 -4.93
N TRP A 137 1.50 -6.97 -5.96
CA TRP A 137 2.39 -6.60 -7.04
C TRP A 137 3.60 -5.81 -6.54
N GLY A 138 3.36 -4.77 -5.74
CA GLY A 138 4.42 -3.94 -5.17
C GLY A 138 5.39 -4.75 -4.30
N GLN A 139 4.89 -5.70 -3.51
CA GLN A 139 5.72 -6.57 -2.68
C GLN A 139 6.60 -7.49 -3.53
N ILE A 140 6.02 -8.11 -4.56
CA ILE A 140 6.76 -9.05 -5.44
C ILE A 140 7.81 -8.32 -6.25
N ILE A 141 7.48 -7.18 -6.87
CA ILE A 141 8.45 -6.42 -7.67
C ILE A 141 9.61 -5.96 -6.80
N ARG A 142 9.35 -5.38 -5.62
CA ARG A 142 10.42 -4.96 -4.71
C ARG A 142 11.27 -6.13 -4.22
N GLY A 143 10.67 -7.26 -3.89
CA GLY A 143 11.40 -8.45 -3.42
C GLY A 143 12.25 -9.08 -4.53
N ARG A 144 11.66 -9.29 -5.72
CA ARG A 144 12.32 -9.95 -6.86
C ARG A 144 13.48 -9.15 -7.45
N TYR A 145 13.37 -7.82 -7.46
CA TYR A 145 14.32 -6.92 -8.09
C TYR A 145 15.01 -5.99 -7.09
N GLN A 146 15.13 -6.42 -5.83
CA GLN A 146 15.68 -5.61 -4.74
C GLN A 146 17.03 -4.94 -5.07
N SER A 147 17.94 -5.66 -5.73
CA SER A 147 19.24 -5.13 -6.14
C SER A 147 19.14 -4.01 -7.17
N SER A 148 18.13 -4.05 -8.03
CA SER A 148 17.91 -3.03 -9.08
C SER A 148 17.38 -1.70 -8.54
N PHE A 149 17.00 -1.65 -7.26
CA PHE A 149 16.52 -0.43 -6.59
C PHE A 149 17.59 0.21 -5.68
N GLN A 150 18.81 -0.32 -5.69
CA GLN A 150 19.93 0.22 -4.91
C GLN A 150 20.78 1.10 -5.80
N PHE A 151 20.58 2.41 -5.72
CA PHE A 151 21.34 3.40 -6.46
C PHE A 151 22.46 3.98 -5.58
N SER A 152 23.71 3.91 -6.04
CA SER A 152 24.82 4.55 -5.37
C SER A 152 24.76 6.08 -5.51
N ASP A 153 25.44 6.79 -4.63
CA ASP A 153 25.54 8.26 -4.74
C ASP A 153 26.19 8.70 -6.06
N LYS A 154 27.08 7.86 -6.61
CA LYS A 154 27.70 8.08 -7.93
C LYS A 154 26.68 8.00 -9.06
N ASP A 155 25.76 7.00 -9.02
CA ASP A 155 24.73 6.86 -10.05
C ASP A 155 23.79 8.07 -10.02
N VAL A 156 23.39 8.50 -8.82
CA VAL A 156 22.53 9.67 -8.62
C VAL A 156 23.23 10.95 -9.09
N ALA A 157 24.50 11.12 -8.76
CA ALA A 157 25.28 12.28 -9.22
C ALA A 157 25.44 12.31 -10.73
N THR A 158 25.71 11.17 -11.37
CA THR A 158 25.81 11.03 -12.83
C THR A 158 24.48 11.39 -13.50
N ARG A 159 23.36 10.89 -12.98
CA ARG A 159 22.03 11.18 -13.49
C ARG A 159 21.65 12.66 -13.30
N LEU A 160 22.00 13.25 -12.16
CA LEU A 160 21.77 14.67 -11.88
C LEU A 160 22.56 15.54 -12.88
N ALA A 161 23.84 15.24 -13.11
CA ALA A 161 24.67 15.96 -14.06
C ALA A 161 24.13 15.88 -15.50
N SER A 162 23.56 14.73 -15.91
CA SER A 162 22.97 14.57 -17.25
C SER A 162 21.70 15.38 -17.48
N LYS A 163 21.04 15.86 -16.42
CA LYS A 163 19.80 16.65 -16.50
C LYS A 163 20.00 18.15 -16.66
N ASN A 164 21.24 18.65 -16.62
CA ASN A 164 21.59 20.08 -16.71
C ASN A 164 20.70 20.96 -15.80
N ARG A 165 20.34 20.48 -14.61
CA ARG A 165 19.54 21.26 -13.67
C ARG A 165 20.41 22.27 -12.93
N ASP A 166 20.17 23.54 -13.21
CA ASP A 166 20.71 24.69 -12.49
C ASP A 166 20.15 24.86 -11.06
N ASP A 167 19.47 23.86 -10.52
CA ASP A 167 18.94 23.84 -9.14
C ASP A 167 20.08 23.75 -8.08
N ALA A 168 21.22 24.34 -8.39
CA ALA A 168 22.46 24.29 -7.63
C ALA A 168 22.40 24.98 -6.25
N ASN A 169 21.35 25.69 -5.90
CA ASN A 169 21.37 26.60 -4.74
C ASN A 169 20.54 26.18 -3.52
N VAL A 170 19.98 24.98 -3.47
CA VAL A 170 19.33 24.52 -2.24
C VAL A 170 20.35 23.83 -1.35
N VAL A 171 20.86 24.57 -0.37
CA VAL A 171 21.79 24.07 0.63
C VAL A 171 21.09 23.02 1.50
N GLY A 172 21.48 21.79 1.34
CA GLY A 172 21.12 20.69 2.22
C GLY A 172 22.28 20.32 3.15
N TYR A 173 22.02 19.41 4.06
CA TYR A 173 23.07 18.84 4.93
C TYR A 173 23.03 17.32 4.85
N ASP A 174 24.20 16.68 4.81
CA ASP A 174 24.39 15.27 5.07
C ASP A 174 24.67 15.10 6.57
N TYR A 175 23.80 14.43 7.26
CA TYR A 175 23.92 14.14 8.69
C TYR A 175 24.49 12.73 8.89
N THR A 176 25.57 12.63 9.63
CA THR A 176 26.10 11.36 10.11
C THR A 176 25.46 11.08 11.47
N LEU A 177 24.54 10.11 11.48
CA LEU A 177 23.71 9.79 12.64
C LEU A 177 24.06 8.43 13.20
N ARG A 178 23.98 8.28 14.53
CA ARG A 178 23.98 6.98 15.20
C ARG A 178 22.73 6.84 16.03
N PRO A 179 21.76 5.99 15.61
CA PRO A 179 20.55 5.75 16.36
C PRO A 179 20.85 4.96 17.65
N ILE A 180 20.25 5.37 18.77
CA ILE A 180 20.34 4.72 20.08
C ILE A 180 18.93 4.48 20.55
N LEU A 181 18.57 3.20 20.72
CA LEU A 181 17.25 2.77 21.10
C LEU A 181 17.24 2.26 22.55
N PHE A 182 16.48 2.88 23.41
CA PHE A 182 16.13 2.40 24.73
C PHE A 182 14.93 1.46 24.60
N VAL A 183 15.18 0.16 24.63
CA VAL A 183 14.18 -0.86 24.32
C VAL A 183 13.09 -0.91 25.37
N VAL A 184 11.83 -0.91 24.95
CA VAL A 184 10.66 -1.19 25.77
C VAL A 184 9.97 -2.43 25.20
N PRO A 185 9.75 -3.50 26.01
CA PRO A 185 9.04 -4.69 25.55
C PRO A 185 7.63 -4.37 25.07
N ARG A 186 7.16 -5.08 24.06
CA ARG A 186 5.79 -4.92 23.55
C ARG A 186 4.77 -5.23 24.66
N GLY A 187 3.73 -4.40 24.75
CA GLY A 187 2.69 -4.55 25.77
C GLY A 187 3.03 -3.95 27.13
N SER A 188 4.17 -3.27 27.27
CA SER A 188 4.52 -2.56 28.50
C SER A 188 3.58 -1.38 28.77
N ALA A 189 3.35 -1.08 30.06
CA ALA A 189 2.57 0.08 30.47
C ALA A 189 3.25 1.40 30.09
N PRO A 190 2.51 2.51 29.93
CA PRO A 190 3.05 3.83 29.60
C PRO A 190 4.19 4.29 30.52
N ALA A 191 4.13 3.96 31.80
CA ALA A 191 5.18 4.27 32.79
C ALA A 191 6.57 3.70 32.39
N ALA A 192 6.62 2.59 31.64
CA ALA A 192 7.88 2.03 31.16
C ALA A 192 8.54 2.93 30.11
N PHE A 193 7.75 3.55 29.25
CA PHE A 193 8.25 4.54 28.28
C PHE A 193 8.75 5.81 28.96
N GLU A 194 8.04 6.28 29.99
CA GLU A 194 8.46 7.44 30.79
C GLU A 194 9.80 7.18 31.50
N ALA A 195 9.97 6.00 32.08
CA ALA A 195 11.23 5.61 32.71
C ALA A 195 12.38 5.62 31.69
N ARG A 196 12.16 5.08 30.49
CA ARG A 196 13.15 5.06 29.42
C ARG A 196 13.44 6.45 28.86
N THR A 197 12.44 7.32 28.80
CA THR A 197 12.62 8.73 28.40
C THR A 197 13.53 9.45 29.41
N LYS A 198 13.35 9.23 30.70
CA LYS A 198 14.23 9.80 31.74
C LYS A 198 15.67 9.31 31.62
N GLU A 199 15.87 8.01 31.35
CA GLU A 199 17.20 7.44 31.11
C GLU A 199 17.86 8.03 29.85
N ALA A 200 17.08 8.21 28.77
CA ALA A 200 17.56 8.83 27.53
C ALA A 200 17.95 10.30 27.75
N GLU A 201 17.18 11.07 28.52
CA GLU A 201 17.52 12.45 28.89
C GLU A 201 18.76 12.50 29.80
N ALA A 202 18.91 11.57 30.75
CA ALA A 202 20.09 11.47 31.58
C ALA A 202 21.36 11.17 30.74
N LEU A 203 21.26 10.28 29.75
CA LEU A 203 22.33 10.06 28.79
C LEU A 203 22.62 11.32 27.99
N ARG A 204 21.58 12.02 27.48
CA ARG A 204 21.70 13.25 26.70
C ARG A 204 22.47 14.32 27.43
N GLY A 205 22.24 14.52 28.74
CA GLY A 205 22.97 15.47 29.56
C GLY A 205 24.48 15.15 29.69
N ARG A 206 24.83 13.85 29.59
CA ARG A 206 26.21 13.35 29.74
C ARG A 206 26.92 13.15 28.40
N PHE A 207 26.20 13.19 27.28
CA PHE A 207 26.71 12.93 25.94
C PHE A 207 27.39 14.18 25.38
N GLN A 208 28.72 14.24 25.47
CA GLN A 208 29.51 15.41 25.09
C GLN A 208 30.11 15.30 23.67
N ASN A 209 30.43 14.07 23.25
CA ASN A 209 30.92 13.73 21.93
C ASN A 209 30.49 12.31 21.54
N CYS A 210 30.58 11.97 20.23
CA CYS A 210 30.12 10.68 19.75
C CYS A 210 30.95 9.49 20.22
N GLU A 211 32.25 9.65 20.40
CA GLU A 211 33.13 8.53 20.77
C GLU A 211 32.83 8.06 22.20
N GLU A 212 32.98 8.95 23.15
CA GLU A 212 32.71 8.66 24.58
C GLU A 212 31.22 8.41 24.86
N GLY A 213 30.35 9.21 24.25
CA GLY A 213 28.91 9.11 24.45
C GLY A 213 28.33 7.80 23.95
N ILE A 214 28.84 7.25 22.85
CA ILE A 214 28.46 5.93 22.36
C ILE A 214 28.96 4.82 23.28
N ALA A 215 30.16 4.96 23.83
CA ALA A 215 30.67 4.03 24.84
C ALA A 215 29.80 4.03 26.09
N LEU A 216 29.39 5.21 26.58
CA LEU A 216 28.44 5.35 27.70
C LEU A 216 27.10 4.68 27.39
N ALA A 217 26.54 4.91 26.18
CA ALA A 217 25.26 4.32 25.75
C ALA A 217 25.28 2.78 25.74
N ARG A 218 26.40 2.19 25.30
CA ARG A 218 26.58 0.72 25.29
C ARG A 218 26.62 0.09 26.69
N GLY A 219 27.00 0.87 27.70
CA GLY A 219 27.02 0.43 29.10
C GLY A 219 25.66 0.41 29.78
N ILE A 220 24.61 0.97 29.15
CA ILE A 220 23.27 1.05 29.73
C ILE A 220 22.50 -0.23 29.37
N ARG A 221 21.86 -0.87 30.37
CA ARG A 221 21.09 -2.10 30.13
C ARG A 221 19.89 -1.84 29.24
N PHE A 222 19.64 -2.77 28.31
CA PHE A 222 18.56 -2.72 27.33
C PHE A 222 18.60 -1.47 26.43
N VAL A 223 19.80 -0.98 26.12
CA VAL A 223 20.03 0.04 25.12
C VAL A 223 20.76 -0.58 23.93
N ALA A 224 20.19 -0.39 22.75
CA ALA A 224 20.77 -0.85 21.49
C ALA A 224 21.36 0.35 20.72
N VAL A 225 22.67 0.35 20.52
CA VAL A 225 23.35 1.31 19.66
C VAL A 225 23.42 0.72 18.25
N ARG A 226 22.69 1.30 17.31
CA ARG A 226 22.62 0.84 15.92
C ARG A 226 23.85 1.29 15.12
N PRO A 227 24.14 0.68 13.96
CA PRO A 227 25.18 1.13 13.06
C PRO A 227 25.02 2.61 12.68
N GLN A 228 26.15 3.26 12.38
CA GLN A 228 26.17 4.61 11.86
C GLN A 228 25.50 4.67 10.48
N VAL A 229 24.71 5.71 10.25
CA VAL A 229 24.06 5.98 8.96
C VAL A 229 24.35 7.42 8.53
N VAL A 230 24.52 7.61 7.25
CA VAL A 230 24.56 8.96 6.65
C VAL A 230 23.24 9.20 5.94
N LYS A 231 22.59 10.33 6.25
CA LYS A 231 21.29 10.70 5.69
C LYS A 231 21.30 12.15 5.24
N GLY A 232 20.89 12.37 4.00
CA GLY A 232 20.65 13.72 3.49
C GLY A 232 19.45 14.37 4.16
N SER A 233 19.49 15.67 4.39
CA SER A 233 18.40 16.44 5.00
C SER A 233 17.06 16.25 4.28
N ALA A 234 17.06 16.03 2.96
CA ALA A 234 15.86 15.77 2.16
C ALA A 234 15.28 14.36 2.35
N GLU A 235 16.06 13.39 2.84
CA GLU A 235 15.64 12.01 3.10
C GLU A 235 14.97 11.84 4.48
N LEU A 236 15.14 12.84 5.35
CA LEU A 236 14.66 12.80 6.73
C LEU A 236 13.20 13.30 6.82
N PRO A 237 12.37 12.69 7.70
CA PRO A 237 11.09 13.27 8.08
C PRO A 237 11.27 14.71 8.56
N THR A 238 10.30 15.59 8.26
CA THR A 238 10.38 17.02 8.61
C THR A 238 10.65 17.23 10.11
N ALA A 239 9.94 16.50 10.98
CA ALA A 239 10.14 16.60 12.43
C ALA A 239 11.58 16.30 12.86
N LEU A 240 12.18 15.21 12.36
CA LEU A 240 13.57 14.84 12.68
C LEU A 240 14.57 15.85 12.11
N ARG A 241 14.34 16.36 10.90
CA ARG A 241 15.17 17.39 10.27
C ARG A 241 15.20 18.67 11.10
N ASP A 242 14.03 19.12 11.59
CA ASP A 242 13.91 20.31 12.43
C ASP A 242 14.65 20.14 13.77
N VAL A 243 14.59 18.95 14.37
CA VAL A 243 15.34 18.62 15.59
C VAL A 243 16.85 18.62 15.31
N LEU A 244 17.30 17.97 14.23
CA LEU A 244 18.74 17.91 13.89
C LEU A 244 19.32 19.28 13.52
N THR A 245 18.52 20.17 12.96
CA THR A 245 18.96 21.56 12.68
C THR A 245 19.31 22.30 13.95
N LYS A 246 18.62 22.00 15.05
CA LYS A 246 18.81 22.62 16.38
C LYS A 246 19.78 21.84 17.28
N THR A 247 20.18 20.63 16.89
CA THR A 247 21.10 19.80 17.67
C THR A 247 22.53 20.15 17.30
N GLU A 248 23.37 20.36 18.33
CA GLU A 248 24.78 20.61 18.15
C GLU A 248 25.54 19.34 17.73
N LEU A 249 26.62 19.51 16.99
CA LEU A 249 27.50 18.43 16.60
C LEU A 249 28.08 17.73 17.85
N GLY A 250 28.06 16.40 17.85
CA GLY A 250 28.51 15.60 18.98
C GLY A 250 27.45 15.42 20.08
N ARG A 251 26.24 15.91 19.92
CA ARG A 251 25.16 15.81 20.91
C ARG A 251 24.05 14.84 20.49
N LEU A 252 23.16 14.52 21.43
CA LEU A 252 21.95 13.73 21.19
C LEU A 252 20.75 14.63 20.89
N THR A 253 19.86 14.14 20.01
CA THR A 253 18.50 14.71 19.87
C THR A 253 17.67 14.51 21.13
N ALA A 254 16.56 15.23 21.24
CA ALA A 254 15.55 14.93 22.25
C ALA A 254 15.01 13.50 22.04
N PRO A 255 14.61 12.80 23.13
CA PRO A 255 14.02 11.46 23.03
C PRO A 255 12.68 11.46 22.29
N GLU A 256 12.50 10.50 21.41
CA GLU A 256 11.27 10.27 20.68
C GLU A 256 10.70 8.88 21.01
N THR A 257 9.41 8.81 21.32
CA THR A 257 8.75 7.53 21.63
C THR A 257 8.35 6.84 20.33
N THR A 258 8.78 5.58 20.17
CA THR A 258 8.50 4.72 19.03
C THR A 258 7.79 3.44 19.47
N GLN A 259 7.34 2.62 18.54
CA GLN A 259 6.76 1.31 18.86
C GLN A 259 7.74 0.31 19.51
N GLN A 260 9.06 0.56 19.39
CA GLN A 260 10.12 -0.32 19.91
C GLN A 260 10.72 0.19 21.23
N GLY A 261 10.35 1.40 21.66
CA GLY A 261 10.90 2.05 22.83
C GLY A 261 11.11 3.54 22.63
N VAL A 262 12.13 4.08 23.27
CA VAL A 262 12.51 5.49 23.16
C VAL A 262 13.78 5.60 22.33
N GLU A 263 13.76 6.38 21.26
CA GLU A 263 14.88 6.55 20.32
C GLU A 263 15.48 7.95 20.44
N VAL A 264 16.81 8.03 20.40
CA VAL A 264 17.57 9.26 20.27
C VAL A 264 18.63 9.09 19.18
N TYR A 265 18.99 10.16 18.52
CA TYR A 265 20.04 10.17 17.50
C TYR A 265 21.24 10.95 17.97
N ALA A 266 22.42 10.33 17.93
CA ALA A 266 23.68 11.06 18.09
C ALA A 266 24.05 11.72 16.75
N LEU A 267 24.19 13.03 16.73
CA LEU A 267 24.65 13.80 15.59
C LEU A 267 26.18 13.80 15.56
N CYS A 268 26.77 12.81 14.86
CA CYS A 268 28.21 12.61 14.83
C CYS A 268 28.91 13.35 13.67
N GLY A 269 28.15 13.84 12.70
CA GLY A 269 28.68 14.63 11.59
C GLY A 269 27.58 15.46 10.95
N LYS A 270 27.94 16.63 10.47
CA LYS A 270 27.09 17.52 9.70
C LYS A 270 27.94 18.16 8.62
N ARG A 271 27.67 17.79 7.38
CA ARG A 271 28.41 18.35 6.23
C ARG A 271 27.39 19.01 5.31
N GLN A 272 27.71 20.18 4.82
CA GLN A 272 26.92 20.84 3.81
C GLN A 272 26.89 19.96 2.55
N SER A 273 25.70 19.62 2.06
CA SER A 273 25.51 18.86 0.83
C SER A 273 24.87 19.77 -0.18
N GLU A 274 25.63 20.10 -1.20
CA GLU A 274 25.06 20.78 -2.36
C GLU A 274 24.09 19.82 -3.06
N ASN A 275 22.90 20.31 -3.41
CA ASN A 275 21.89 19.56 -4.18
C ASN A 275 21.18 18.38 -3.47
N ALA A 276 21.11 18.32 -2.13
CA ALA A 276 20.42 17.24 -1.43
C ALA A 276 18.94 17.03 -1.86
N PRO A 277 18.12 18.07 -2.06
CA PRO A 277 16.76 17.92 -2.59
C PRO A 277 16.75 17.37 -4.01
N ALA A 278 17.60 17.87 -4.90
CA ALA A 278 17.70 17.41 -6.28
C ALA A 278 18.17 15.96 -6.37
N LYS A 279 19.12 15.55 -5.52
CA LYS A 279 19.58 14.15 -5.42
C LYS A 279 18.45 13.22 -4.97
N LYS A 280 17.61 13.65 -4.02
CA LYS A 280 16.45 12.85 -3.59
C LYS A 280 15.46 12.69 -4.72
N GLU A 281 15.10 13.78 -5.39
CA GLU A 281 14.17 13.74 -6.54
C GLU A 281 14.67 12.80 -7.63
N VAL A 282 15.95 12.90 -8.01
CA VAL A 282 16.57 12.03 -9.00
C VAL A 282 16.56 10.56 -8.54
N ARG A 283 16.85 10.28 -7.27
CA ARG A 283 16.80 8.92 -6.74
C ARG A 283 15.38 8.34 -6.77
N ASP A 284 14.37 9.14 -6.38
CA ASP A 284 12.97 8.74 -6.43
C ASP A 284 12.52 8.48 -7.88
N GLU A 285 12.97 9.28 -8.83
CA GLU A 285 12.71 9.09 -10.26
C GLU A 285 13.37 7.82 -10.80
N MET A 286 14.66 7.60 -10.52
CA MET A 286 15.36 6.36 -10.89
C MET A 286 14.68 5.12 -10.31
N TYR A 287 14.19 5.21 -9.07
CA TYR A 287 13.41 4.14 -8.44
C TYR A 287 12.11 3.88 -9.22
N ASN A 288 11.36 4.94 -9.56
CA ASN A 288 10.10 4.80 -10.28
C ASN A 288 10.31 4.25 -11.69
N GLU A 289 11.34 4.72 -12.41
CA GLU A 289 11.71 4.20 -13.74
C GLU A 289 12.07 2.70 -13.67
N ALA A 290 12.90 2.30 -12.70
CA ALA A 290 13.27 0.91 -12.51
C ALA A 290 12.06 0.05 -12.13
N PHE A 291 11.20 0.54 -11.23
CA PHE A 291 9.98 -0.15 -10.82
C PHE A 291 9.02 -0.35 -12.00
N GLU A 292 8.77 0.68 -12.81
CA GLU A 292 7.94 0.56 -13.99
C GLU A 292 8.51 -0.40 -15.04
N SER A 293 9.82 -0.31 -15.29
CA SER A 293 10.51 -1.19 -16.25
C SER A 293 10.37 -2.64 -15.84
N HIS A 294 10.73 -2.98 -14.59
CA HIS A 294 10.60 -4.34 -14.08
C HIS A 294 9.14 -4.81 -14.01
N SER A 295 8.22 -3.92 -13.64
CA SER A 295 6.78 -4.20 -13.63
C SER A 295 6.25 -4.56 -15.02
N LYS A 296 6.56 -3.76 -16.03
CA LYS A 296 6.14 -4.01 -17.42
C LYS A 296 6.69 -5.33 -17.93
N LYS A 297 7.99 -5.57 -17.71
CA LYS A 297 8.64 -6.82 -18.15
C LYS A 297 8.02 -8.04 -17.47
N PHE A 298 7.88 -8.02 -16.15
CA PHE A 298 7.34 -9.16 -15.41
C PHE A 298 5.85 -9.39 -15.69
N LEU A 299 5.06 -8.34 -15.85
CA LEU A 299 3.65 -8.46 -16.25
C LEU A 299 3.51 -9.10 -17.64
N LYS A 300 4.38 -8.71 -18.58
CA LYS A 300 4.42 -9.34 -19.92
C LYS A 300 4.75 -10.83 -19.80
N GLU A 301 5.77 -11.20 -19.02
CA GLU A 301 6.13 -12.61 -18.79
C GLU A 301 4.94 -13.41 -18.21
N LEU A 302 4.19 -12.83 -17.27
CA LEU A 302 3.00 -13.48 -16.71
C LEU A 302 1.89 -13.64 -17.73
N ARG A 303 1.65 -12.67 -18.58
CA ARG A 303 0.63 -12.73 -19.64
C ARG A 303 1.00 -13.76 -20.71
N ASP A 304 2.27 -13.80 -21.10
CA ASP A 304 2.77 -14.77 -22.11
C ASP A 304 2.63 -16.23 -21.63
N GLN A 305 2.61 -16.45 -20.30
CA GLN A 305 2.45 -17.76 -19.67
C GLN A 305 1.00 -18.08 -19.28
N ALA A 306 0.11 -17.11 -19.32
CA ALA A 306 -1.25 -17.28 -18.84
C ALA A 306 -2.18 -17.79 -19.95
N MET A 307 -3.16 -18.61 -19.55
CA MET A 307 -4.30 -18.95 -20.41
C MET A 307 -5.37 -17.88 -20.25
N ILE A 308 -5.58 -17.07 -21.27
CA ILE A 308 -6.54 -15.98 -21.30
C ILE A 308 -7.54 -16.24 -22.42
N GLU A 309 -8.80 -16.52 -22.08
CA GLU A 309 -9.88 -16.85 -22.99
C GLU A 309 -10.93 -15.75 -23.00
N TYR A 310 -10.99 -14.97 -24.04
CA TYR A 310 -12.03 -13.94 -24.26
C TYR A 310 -13.32 -14.60 -24.78
N ARG A 311 -14.50 -14.17 -24.25
CA ARG A 311 -15.82 -14.74 -24.59
C ARG A 311 -16.79 -13.70 -25.07
#